data_6d5e52285fdc7836826b24470c9747e5
#
_entry.id   6d5e52285fdc7836826b24470c9747e5
#
_cell.length_a   1.000
_cell.length_b   1.000
_cell.length_c   1.000
_cell.angle_alpha   90.00
_cell.angle_beta   90.00
_cell.angle_gamma   90.00
#
_symmetry.space_group_name_H-M   'P 1'
#
loop_
_entity.id
_entity.type
_entity.pdbx_description
1 polymer ?
#
loop_
_entity_poly.entity_id
_entity_poly.type
_entity_poly.pdbx_seq_one_letter_code
_entity_poly.pdbx_strand_id
1 'polypeptide(L)'
;MSQAGSDSQTGGEGEYPSQWTRPPMIESAPLRWSLWTGAQEVPDGDESRLTVLPHRGLPAGTADEVADSFAVDHPDVDYPSAAVVSADTATDHGADAYVVSDAGGSLGHGAGMKDLVLAVREAIPDDTGLYLSGVATPRNVAVLAYAGVDLFDTHRAYVRGTEGRYLTTDDAYFLEDLDELPCACPACAKPREEFGREDCAEHNVNALEAELRRVRRRIRDGRLRDYIEGQARQDQWLTALMRELDQQYSYLEARTPVYRGADLDATTEDTLRRVEIQRFAERVTTRYESRFDDHPLVLVPCSAAKPYSESQSHRQYMDAIQFRGHIVSMTSPIGVVPQELETTYPAQHYDAVVTGRWSADE
;
A
#
# COMPACT_ATOMS: atom_id res chain seq x y z
N MET A 1 -18.99 41.35 27.75
CA MET A 1 -17.71 41.81 27.24
C MET A 1 -16.64 40.86 27.68
N SER A 2 -15.93 40.32 26.80
CA SER A 2 -14.70 39.55 26.75
C SER A 2 -14.91 38.15 26.24
N GLN A 3 -14.60 37.98 24.94
CA GLN A 3 -14.46 36.73 24.25
C GLN A 3 -13.11 36.12 24.64
N ALA A 4 -13.10 34.85 25.03
CA ALA A 4 -11.92 34.07 25.11
C ALA A 4 -11.95 33.09 23.91
N GLY A 5 -11.03 33.29 22.95
CA GLY A 5 -10.84 32.42 21.82
C GLY A 5 -10.20 31.10 22.27
N SER A 6 -10.76 30.01 21.79
CA SER A 6 -10.18 28.70 21.89
C SER A 6 -9.25 28.48 20.68
N ASP A 7 -7.95 28.57 20.88
CA ASP A 7 -6.96 28.09 19.93
C ASP A 7 -6.97 26.55 19.92
N SER A 8 -7.58 25.97 18.90
CA SER A 8 -7.41 24.58 18.56
C SER A 8 -6.04 24.42 17.85
N GLN A 9 -5.07 23.89 18.56
CA GLN A 9 -3.82 23.41 17.96
C GLN A 9 -4.15 22.22 17.06
N THR A 10 -4.17 22.46 15.76
CA THR A 10 -4.14 21.43 14.72
C THR A 10 -2.79 20.74 14.78
N GLY A 11 -2.84 19.42 15.05
CA GLY A 11 -1.67 18.54 14.99
C GLY A 11 -1.03 18.61 13.61
N GLY A 12 0.30 18.64 13.59
CA GLY A 12 1.10 18.76 12.38
C GLY A 12 0.76 17.66 11.37
N GLU A 13 0.19 18.08 10.25
CA GLU A 13 0.18 17.33 9.02
C GLU A 13 1.65 17.18 8.58
N GLY A 14 2.13 15.96 8.48
CA GLY A 14 3.39 15.70 7.79
C GLY A 14 3.22 16.23 6.36
N GLU A 15 3.84 17.37 6.07
CA GLU A 15 3.87 17.92 4.74
C GLU A 15 4.64 16.93 3.84
N TYR A 16 3.91 16.20 3.01
CA TYR A 16 4.50 15.73 1.76
C TYR A 16 5.01 16.95 1.00
N PRO A 17 6.17 16.89 0.37
CA PRO A 17 6.73 18.02 -0.35
C PRO A 17 5.67 18.64 -1.26
N SER A 18 5.41 19.93 -1.09
CA SER A 18 4.31 20.68 -1.72
C SER A 18 4.36 20.68 -3.27
N GLN A 19 5.47 20.26 -3.86
CA GLN A 19 5.68 20.12 -5.29
C GLN A 19 4.88 18.97 -5.94
N TRP A 20 4.36 18.01 -5.16
CA TRP A 20 3.64 16.84 -5.68
C TRP A 20 2.11 16.93 -5.55
N THR A 21 1.54 18.13 -5.41
CA THR A 21 0.08 18.33 -5.30
C THR A 21 -0.69 17.99 -6.58
N ARG A 22 -0.01 17.87 -7.73
CA ARG A 22 -0.54 17.28 -8.96
C ARG A 22 0.35 16.10 -9.34
N PRO A 23 -0.21 14.98 -9.86
CA PRO A 23 0.65 13.94 -10.40
C PRO A 23 1.53 14.56 -11.48
N PRO A 24 2.87 14.49 -11.37
CA PRO A 24 3.75 15.04 -12.38
C PRO A 24 3.49 14.33 -13.70
N MET A 25 3.52 15.07 -14.81
CA MET A 25 3.60 14.43 -16.12
C MET A 25 4.97 13.75 -16.21
N ILE A 26 4.96 12.45 -16.48
CA ILE A 26 6.20 11.69 -16.69
C ILE A 26 6.54 11.82 -18.18
N GLU A 27 7.65 12.45 -18.48
CA GLU A 27 8.24 12.43 -19.81
C GLU A 27 9.39 11.43 -19.84
N SER A 28 9.33 10.48 -20.78
CA SER A 28 10.49 9.66 -21.10
C SER A 28 11.30 10.33 -22.19
N ALA A 29 12.59 10.50 -21.93
CA ALA A 29 13.51 10.97 -22.95
C ALA A 29 13.47 10.04 -24.17
N PRO A 30 13.44 10.57 -25.40
CA PRO A 30 13.61 9.74 -26.58
C PRO A 30 14.98 9.07 -26.50
N LEU A 31 15.00 7.73 -26.60
CA LEU A 31 16.22 6.93 -26.65
C LEU A 31 16.98 7.27 -27.94
N ARG A 32 17.75 8.35 -27.94
CA ARG A 32 18.72 8.64 -29.01
C ARG A 32 20.02 7.92 -28.71
N TRP A 33 20.11 6.69 -29.20
CA TRP A 33 21.29 5.86 -29.06
C TRP A 33 22.19 5.95 -30.27
N SER A 34 23.44 6.26 -30.03
CA SER A 34 24.49 5.86 -30.92
C SER A 34 25.22 4.66 -30.26
N LEU A 35 24.97 3.47 -30.76
CA LEU A 35 25.72 2.27 -30.40
C LEU A 35 27.23 2.44 -30.60
N TRP A 36 27.64 3.40 -31.38
CA TRP A 36 29.02 3.60 -31.83
C TRP A 36 29.78 4.68 -31.03
N THR A 37 29.11 5.64 -30.45
CA THR A 37 29.77 6.76 -29.76
C THR A 37 29.74 6.69 -28.26
N GLY A 38 28.92 5.83 -27.66
CA GLY A 38 28.77 5.72 -26.22
C GLY A 38 28.22 6.98 -25.51
N ALA A 39 27.99 8.06 -26.27
CA ALA A 39 27.48 9.30 -25.70
C ALA A 39 25.99 9.22 -25.47
N GLN A 40 25.56 9.54 -24.25
CA GLN A 40 24.17 9.79 -23.89
C GLN A 40 23.87 11.28 -24.02
N GLU A 41 22.74 11.59 -24.67
CA GLU A 41 22.17 12.91 -24.53
C GLU A 41 21.30 12.95 -23.27
N VAL A 42 21.68 13.76 -22.31
CA VAL A 42 20.84 14.05 -21.14
C VAL A 42 19.71 14.95 -21.62
N PRO A 43 18.43 14.59 -21.40
CA PRO A 43 17.32 15.41 -21.85
C PRO A 43 17.26 16.72 -21.08
N ASP A 44 16.74 17.77 -21.70
CA ASP A 44 16.37 18.99 -21.00
C ASP A 44 15.11 18.68 -20.15
N GLY A 45 15.18 18.91 -18.85
CA GLY A 45 14.06 18.77 -17.90
C GLY A 45 13.57 20.12 -17.38
N ASP A 46 12.44 20.13 -16.72
CA ASP A 46 11.93 21.28 -15.99
C ASP A 46 11.34 20.87 -14.62
N GLU A 47 11.23 21.82 -13.68
CA GLU A 47 10.76 21.57 -12.31
C GLU A 47 9.30 21.07 -12.22
N SER A 48 8.52 21.16 -13.30
CA SER A 48 7.11 20.75 -13.32
C SER A 48 6.91 19.28 -13.71
N ARG A 49 7.96 18.58 -14.13
CA ARG A 49 7.91 17.24 -14.71
C ARG A 49 8.96 16.33 -14.13
N LEU A 50 8.58 15.07 -13.90
CA LEU A 50 9.53 14.01 -13.60
C LEU A 50 10.12 13.48 -14.91
N THR A 51 11.40 13.71 -15.16
CA THR A 51 12.07 13.29 -16.39
C THR A 51 12.77 11.94 -16.18
N VAL A 52 12.35 10.91 -16.92
CA VAL A 52 13.01 9.61 -16.90
C VAL A 52 14.32 9.71 -17.70
N LEU A 53 15.43 9.52 -17.00
CA LEU A 53 16.76 9.64 -17.60
C LEU A 53 17.09 8.43 -18.46
N PRO A 54 17.94 8.59 -19.49
CA PRO A 54 18.34 7.50 -20.36
C PRO A 54 19.03 6.38 -19.59
N HIS A 55 18.73 5.14 -19.92
CA HIS A 55 19.35 3.97 -19.33
C HIS A 55 19.71 2.95 -20.40
N ARG A 56 20.59 2.05 -20.08
CA ARG A 56 20.92 0.90 -20.91
C ARG A 56 20.48 -0.39 -20.23
N GLY A 57 19.39 -0.98 -20.74
CA GLY A 57 18.99 -2.33 -20.34
C GLY A 57 19.88 -3.35 -21.04
N LEU A 58 20.45 -4.27 -20.29
CA LEU A 58 21.15 -5.45 -20.81
C LEU A 58 20.29 -6.69 -20.60
N PRO A 59 20.33 -7.68 -21.49
CA PRO A 59 19.61 -8.92 -21.29
C PRO A 59 20.03 -9.61 -19.99
N ALA A 60 19.08 -10.25 -19.30
CA ALA A 60 19.38 -11.08 -18.14
C ALA A 60 20.43 -12.14 -18.47
N GLY A 61 21.43 -12.31 -17.59
CA GLY A 61 22.55 -13.22 -17.80
C GLY A 61 23.70 -12.64 -18.64
N THR A 62 23.69 -11.35 -18.95
CA THR A 62 24.88 -10.67 -19.49
C THR A 62 26.04 -10.81 -18.49
N ALA A 63 27.24 -11.18 -18.96
CA ALA A 63 28.41 -11.30 -18.09
C ALA A 63 28.78 -9.93 -17.49
N ASP A 64 29.25 -9.92 -16.22
CA ASP A 64 29.55 -8.71 -15.46
C ASP A 64 30.56 -7.81 -16.18
N GLU A 65 31.62 -8.39 -16.81
CA GLU A 65 32.62 -7.61 -17.54
C GLU A 65 32.02 -6.89 -18.76
N VAL A 66 30.97 -7.48 -19.37
CA VAL A 66 30.23 -6.84 -20.46
C VAL A 66 29.31 -5.77 -19.90
N ALA A 67 28.62 -6.06 -18.82
CA ALA A 67 27.75 -5.11 -18.14
C ALA A 67 28.53 -3.86 -17.71
N ASP A 68 29.67 -4.03 -17.06
CA ASP A 68 30.57 -2.94 -16.65
C ASP A 68 31.11 -2.11 -17.83
N SER A 69 31.39 -2.78 -18.96
CA SER A 69 31.87 -2.08 -20.17
C SER A 69 30.81 -1.17 -20.79
N PHE A 70 29.55 -1.41 -20.47
CA PHE A 70 28.38 -0.67 -20.93
C PHE A 70 27.65 0.08 -19.81
N ALA A 71 28.21 0.08 -18.59
CA ALA A 71 27.70 0.86 -17.49
C ALA A 71 27.57 2.34 -17.91
N VAL A 72 26.49 2.94 -17.50
CA VAL A 72 26.20 4.33 -17.78
C VAL A 72 26.20 5.05 -16.46
N ASP A 73 27.07 6.04 -16.34
CA ASP A 73 27.03 6.95 -15.19
C ASP A 73 25.68 7.69 -15.20
N HIS A 74 25.00 7.66 -14.08
CA HIS A 74 23.76 8.41 -13.94
C HIS A 74 24.11 9.91 -13.89
N PRO A 75 23.56 10.75 -14.79
CA PRO A 75 23.89 12.16 -14.79
C PRO A 75 23.29 12.87 -13.59
N ASP A 76 24.06 13.74 -12.95
CA ASP A 76 23.56 14.68 -11.96
C ASP A 76 22.84 15.82 -12.67
N VAL A 77 21.57 16.03 -12.35
CA VAL A 77 20.69 17.04 -12.98
C VAL A 77 19.99 17.86 -11.90
N ASP A 78 19.63 19.09 -12.19
CA ASP A 78 19.01 20.06 -11.28
C ASP A 78 17.47 20.14 -11.38
N TYR A 79 16.85 19.17 -12.05
CA TYR A 79 15.40 19.04 -12.18
C TYR A 79 14.91 17.66 -11.73
N PRO A 80 13.61 17.49 -11.42
CA PRO A 80 13.07 16.21 -10.97
C PRO A 80 13.34 15.09 -11.97
N SER A 81 14.05 14.06 -11.51
CA SER A 81 14.57 13.00 -12.37
C SER A 81 14.22 11.60 -11.85
N ALA A 82 14.15 10.64 -12.77
CA ALA A 82 13.97 9.24 -12.45
C ALA A 82 15.05 8.38 -13.09
N ALA A 83 15.72 7.56 -12.28
CA ALA A 83 16.66 6.55 -12.73
C ALA A 83 15.93 5.25 -13.11
N VAL A 84 16.36 4.59 -14.19
CA VAL A 84 15.84 3.28 -14.54
C VAL A 84 16.73 2.20 -14.00
N VAL A 85 16.15 1.30 -13.20
CA VAL A 85 16.86 0.23 -12.50
C VAL A 85 16.15 -1.12 -12.68
N SER A 86 16.86 -2.19 -12.37
CA SER A 86 16.31 -3.53 -12.13
C SER A 86 16.55 -3.90 -10.67
N ALA A 87 16.06 -5.07 -10.22
CA ALA A 87 16.37 -5.59 -8.89
C ALA A 87 17.89 -5.73 -8.65
N ASP A 88 18.64 -6.09 -9.70
CA ASP A 88 20.09 -6.33 -9.62
C ASP A 88 20.93 -5.04 -9.74
N THR A 89 20.37 -3.98 -10.32
CA THR A 89 21.08 -2.70 -10.57
C THR A 89 20.61 -1.55 -9.68
N ALA A 90 19.63 -1.81 -8.82
CA ALA A 90 19.10 -0.79 -7.92
C ALA A 90 20.17 -0.34 -6.92
N THR A 91 20.41 0.96 -6.88
CA THR A 91 21.28 1.63 -5.91
C THR A 91 20.85 3.10 -5.83
N ASP A 92 21.36 3.81 -4.85
CA ASP A 92 21.15 5.26 -4.77
C ASP A 92 21.92 5.99 -5.88
N HIS A 93 21.18 6.53 -6.84
CA HIS A 93 21.68 7.35 -7.93
C HIS A 93 21.46 8.85 -7.71
N GLY A 94 20.94 9.28 -6.56
CA GLY A 94 20.57 10.67 -6.29
C GLY A 94 19.33 11.13 -7.08
N ALA A 95 18.53 10.21 -7.64
CA ALA A 95 17.31 10.54 -8.38
C ALA A 95 16.10 10.69 -7.44
N ASP A 96 15.10 11.49 -7.84
CA ASP A 96 13.86 11.66 -7.07
C ASP A 96 12.93 10.45 -7.17
N ALA A 97 13.08 9.65 -8.22
CA ALA A 97 12.33 8.42 -8.41
C ALA A 97 13.13 7.33 -9.13
N TYR A 98 12.65 6.09 -9.01
CA TYR A 98 13.27 4.93 -9.65
C TYR A 98 12.24 4.15 -10.44
N VAL A 99 12.53 3.93 -11.72
CA VAL A 99 11.68 3.19 -12.65
C VAL A 99 12.18 1.76 -12.76
N VAL A 100 11.34 0.79 -12.44
CA VAL A 100 11.70 -0.62 -12.57
C VAL A 100 11.46 -1.10 -13.99
N SER A 101 12.55 -1.50 -14.68
CA SER A 101 12.54 -1.81 -16.11
C SER A 101 11.85 -3.12 -16.47
N ASP A 102 11.80 -4.09 -15.58
CA ASP A 102 11.34 -5.47 -15.80
C ASP A 102 10.11 -5.87 -14.97
N ALA A 103 9.43 -4.91 -14.37
CA ALA A 103 8.27 -5.12 -13.52
C ALA A 103 7.15 -5.96 -14.17
N GLY A 104 7.00 -5.87 -15.49
CA GLY A 104 6.02 -6.64 -16.25
C GLY A 104 6.22 -8.16 -16.17
N GLY A 105 7.45 -8.64 -16.00
CA GLY A 105 7.80 -10.05 -15.87
C GLY A 105 7.31 -10.70 -14.56
N SER A 106 7.10 -9.90 -13.52
CA SER A 106 6.62 -10.37 -12.22
C SER A 106 5.10 -10.34 -12.05
N LEU A 107 4.36 -9.86 -13.08
CA LEU A 107 2.89 -9.84 -13.03
C LEU A 107 2.31 -11.26 -12.99
N GLY A 108 1.36 -11.46 -12.08
CA GLY A 108 0.77 -12.78 -11.85
C GLY A 108 1.53 -13.67 -10.86
N HIS A 109 2.70 -13.23 -10.38
CA HIS A 109 3.54 -13.97 -9.44
C HIS A 109 3.72 -13.18 -8.14
N GLY A 110 2.95 -13.50 -7.09
CA GLY A 110 2.96 -12.76 -5.84
C GLY A 110 4.34 -12.69 -5.19
N ALA A 111 5.02 -13.82 -5.02
CA ALA A 111 6.37 -13.85 -4.46
C ALA A 111 7.38 -13.08 -5.33
N GLY A 112 7.38 -13.28 -6.65
CA GLY A 112 8.28 -12.56 -7.55
C GLY A 112 8.07 -11.05 -7.54
N MET A 113 6.83 -10.59 -7.49
CA MET A 113 6.53 -9.16 -7.36
C MET A 113 6.99 -8.60 -6.02
N LYS A 114 6.78 -9.33 -4.91
CA LYS A 114 7.28 -8.96 -3.59
C LYS A 114 8.82 -8.87 -3.62
N ASP A 115 9.51 -9.88 -4.13
CA ASP A 115 10.99 -9.89 -4.19
C ASP A 115 11.52 -8.71 -5.01
N LEU A 116 10.91 -8.42 -6.16
CA LEU A 116 11.27 -7.28 -7.01
C LEU A 116 11.10 -5.94 -6.28
N VAL A 117 9.93 -5.70 -5.68
CA VAL A 117 9.65 -4.44 -5.00
C VAL A 117 10.57 -4.25 -3.79
N LEU A 118 10.75 -5.28 -2.98
CA LEU A 118 11.61 -5.20 -1.79
C LEU A 118 13.08 -4.97 -2.18
N ALA A 119 13.60 -5.73 -3.14
CA ALA A 119 14.99 -5.58 -3.59
C ALA A 119 15.28 -4.13 -4.02
N VAL A 120 14.39 -3.52 -4.79
CA VAL A 120 14.58 -2.13 -5.21
C VAL A 120 14.39 -1.18 -4.02
N ARG A 121 13.36 -1.35 -3.20
CA ARG A 121 13.08 -0.46 -2.05
C ARG A 121 14.17 -0.48 -0.98
N GLU A 122 14.83 -1.60 -0.78
CA GLU A 122 15.95 -1.72 0.17
C GLU A 122 17.25 -1.11 -0.36
N ALA A 123 17.35 -0.93 -1.68
CA ALA A 123 18.53 -0.39 -2.34
C ALA A 123 18.45 1.13 -2.63
N ILE A 124 17.27 1.73 -2.60
CA ILE A 124 17.04 3.16 -2.87
C ILE A 124 16.66 3.91 -1.59
N PRO A 125 16.86 5.25 -1.53
CA PRO A 125 16.43 6.05 -0.39
C PRO A 125 14.91 5.98 -0.16
N ASP A 126 14.51 5.98 1.12
CA ASP A 126 13.10 5.85 1.53
C ASP A 126 12.21 7.03 1.10
N ASP A 127 12.79 8.21 0.87
CA ASP A 127 12.12 9.44 0.47
C ASP A 127 11.99 9.60 -1.05
N THR A 128 12.39 8.60 -1.82
CA THR A 128 12.28 8.59 -3.29
C THR A 128 11.06 7.82 -3.80
N GLY A 129 10.56 8.19 -4.98
CA GLY A 129 9.41 7.52 -5.60
C GLY A 129 9.79 6.20 -6.30
N LEU A 130 9.01 5.12 -6.07
CA LEU A 130 9.12 3.89 -6.84
C LEU A 130 8.05 3.85 -7.93
N TYR A 131 8.47 3.71 -9.17
CA TYR A 131 7.61 3.66 -10.35
C TYR A 131 7.68 2.29 -11.03
N LEU A 132 6.54 1.60 -11.08
CA LEU A 132 6.38 0.38 -11.88
C LEU A 132 5.67 0.73 -13.20
N SER A 133 6.44 0.79 -14.29
CA SER A 133 5.91 1.13 -15.60
C SER A 133 5.16 -0.05 -16.24
N GLY A 134 4.02 0.24 -16.86
CA GLY A 134 3.26 -0.73 -17.68
C GLY A 134 2.62 -1.88 -16.90
N VAL A 135 2.40 -1.75 -15.58
CA VAL A 135 1.85 -2.84 -14.75
C VAL A 135 0.47 -2.54 -14.18
N ALA A 136 0.12 -1.26 -14.03
CA ALA A 136 -1.07 -0.86 -13.29
C ALA A 136 -2.38 -1.23 -13.98
N THR A 137 -3.29 -1.76 -13.19
CA THR A 137 -4.70 -1.99 -13.53
C THR A 137 -5.57 -1.59 -12.34
N PRO A 138 -6.88 -1.34 -12.52
CA PRO A 138 -7.76 -1.05 -11.40
C PRO A 138 -7.74 -2.13 -10.31
N ARG A 139 -7.45 -3.39 -10.70
CA ARG A 139 -7.45 -4.53 -9.79
C ARG A 139 -6.21 -4.61 -8.90
N ASN A 140 -5.02 -4.27 -9.41
CA ASN A 140 -3.77 -4.53 -8.70
C ASN A 140 -3.16 -3.30 -8.00
N VAL A 141 -3.54 -2.08 -8.42
CA VAL A 141 -2.87 -0.86 -7.97
C VAL A 141 -2.91 -0.66 -6.44
N ALA A 142 -3.97 -1.11 -5.76
CA ALA A 142 -4.10 -0.96 -4.32
C ALA A 142 -3.08 -1.82 -3.55
N VAL A 143 -2.89 -3.08 -3.96
CA VAL A 143 -1.91 -3.99 -3.34
C VAL A 143 -0.48 -3.58 -3.69
N LEU A 144 -0.23 -3.12 -4.92
CA LEU A 144 1.07 -2.59 -5.32
C LEU A 144 1.44 -1.32 -4.53
N ALA A 145 0.48 -0.42 -4.31
CA ALA A 145 0.69 0.75 -3.45
C ALA A 145 1.01 0.35 -2.00
N TYR A 146 0.34 -0.68 -1.47
CA TYR A 146 0.65 -1.22 -0.15
C TYR A 146 2.05 -1.86 -0.10
N ALA A 147 2.51 -2.47 -1.19
CA ALA A 147 3.86 -3.02 -1.31
C ALA A 147 4.95 -1.93 -1.31
N GLY A 148 4.61 -0.66 -1.53
CA GLY A 148 5.55 0.46 -1.55
C GLY A 148 5.76 1.09 -2.93
N VAL A 149 4.86 0.86 -3.88
CA VAL A 149 4.91 1.51 -5.19
C VAL A 149 4.16 2.84 -5.13
N ASP A 150 4.78 3.92 -5.59
CA ASP A 150 4.25 5.28 -5.50
C ASP A 150 3.67 5.79 -6.82
N LEU A 151 4.31 5.42 -7.93
CA LEU A 151 4.00 5.96 -9.25
C LEU A 151 3.55 4.87 -10.20
N PHE A 152 2.48 5.17 -10.95
CA PHE A 152 1.85 4.29 -11.91
C PHE A 152 1.51 5.03 -13.19
N ASP A 153 1.47 4.31 -14.32
CA ASP A 153 0.98 4.81 -15.59
C ASP A 153 -0.33 4.12 -16.02
N THR A 154 -0.93 4.65 -17.07
CA THR A 154 -2.16 4.11 -17.65
C THR A 154 -1.92 3.15 -18.82
N HIS A 155 -0.65 2.91 -19.18
CA HIS A 155 -0.29 2.19 -20.40
C HIS A 155 -0.94 0.81 -20.49
N ARG A 156 -0.79 0.00 -19.43
CA ARG A 156 -1.39 -1.35 -19.40
C ARG A 156 -2.92 -1.31 -19.48
N ALA A 157 -3.55 -0.41 -18.74
CA ALA A 157 -5.00 -0.28 -18.73
C ALA A 157 -5.52 0.09 -20.13
N TYR A 158 -4.88 1.05 -20.79
CA TYR A 158 -5.20 1.48 -22.14
C TYR A 158 -5.02 0.34 -23.17
N VAL A 159 -3.84 -0.30 -23.21
CA VAL A 159 -3.55 -1.40 -24.14
C VAL A 159 -4.55 -2.55 -23.96
N ARG A 160 -4.86 -2.93 -22.73
CA ARG A 160 -5.87 -3.97 -22.47
C ARG A 160 -7.24 -3.60 -23.02
N GLY A 161 -7.63 -2.33 -22.96
CA GLY A 161 -8.89 -1.86 -23.56
C GLY A 161 -8.90 -1.97 -25.08
N THR A 162 -7.80 -1.61 -25.77
CA THR A 162 -7.67 -1.78 -27.22
C THR A 162 -7.67 -3.25 -27.65
N GLU A 163 -7.28 -4.16 -26.76
CA GLU A 163 -7.40 -5.61 -26.94
C GLU A 163 -8.86 -6.13 -26.69
N GLY A 164 -9.77 -5.27 -26.27
CA GLY A 164 -11.13 -5.66 -25.90
C GLY A 164 -11.25 -6.28 -24.52
N ARG A 165 -10.35 -5.91 -23.59
CA ARG A 165 -10.43 -6.31 -22.18
C ARG A 165 -10.99 -5.16 -21.37
N TYR A 166 -12.19 -5.31 -20.88
CA TYR A 166 -12.88 -4.37 -20.01
C TYR A 166 -12.48 -4.63 -18.56
N LEU A 167 -11.78 -3.68 -17.92
CA LEU A 167 -11.20 -3.85 -16.59
C LEU A 167 -12.06 -3.18 -15.52
N THR A 168 -12.30 -3.91 -14.45
CA THR A 168 -12.89 -3.39 -13.21
C THR A 168 -11.93 -3.60 -12.02
N THR A 169 -12.30 -3.18 -10.83
CA THR A 169 -11.53 -3.44 -9.61
C THR A 169 -11.58 -4.90 -9.15
N ASP A 170 -12.57 -5.64 -9.60
CA ASP A 170 -12.88 -7.01 -9.19
C ASP A 170 -12.68 -8.03 -10.30
N ASP A 171 -12.82 -7.65 -11.58
CA ASP A 171 -12.68 -8.58 -12.69
C ASP A 171 -12.11 -7.94 -13.97
N ALA A 172 -11.91 -8.77 -15.01
CA ALA A 172 -11.52 -8.38 -16.36
C ALA A 172 -12.31 -9.19 -17.37
N TYR A 173 -13.25 -8.55 -18.03
CA TYR A 173 -14.16 -9.18 -18.98
C TYR A 173 -13.66 -9.08 -20.42
N PHE A 174 -14.03 -10.00 -21.27
CA PHE A 174 -14.00 -9.73 -22.69
C PHE A 174 -15.15 -8.79 -23.06
N LEU A 175 -14.86 -7.76 -23.82
CA LEU A 175 -15.86 -6.79 -24.23
C LEU A 175 -17.02 -7.44 -24.99
N GLU A 176 -16.72 -8.47 -25.79
CA GLU A 176 -17.69 -9.22 -26.58
C GLU A 176 -18.66 -10.05 -25.75
N ASP A 177 -18.29 -10.42 -24.51
CA ASP A 177 -19.13 -11.21 -23.61
C ASP A 177 -20.04 -10.34 -22.73
N LEU A 178 -19.92 -9.01 -22.81
CA LEU A 178 -20.73 -8.09 -22.01
C LEU A 178 -22.01 -7.70 -22.74
N ASP A 179 -23.16 -8.05 -22.18
CA ASP A 179 -24.46 -7.56 -22.61
C ASP A 179 -24.77 -6.15 -22.10
N GLU A 180 -24.19 -5.80 -20.94
CA GLU A 180 -24.33 -4.51 -20.26
C GLU A 180 -22.97 -4.02 -19.75
N LEU A 181 -22.77 -2.70 -19.74
CA LEU A 181 -21.54 -2.09 -19.19
C LEU A 181 -21.70 -1.86 -17.68
N PRO A 182 -20.91 -2.53 -16.81
CA PRO A 182 -21.08 -2.44 -15.35
C PRO A 182 -20.47 -1.16 -14.73
N CYS A 183 -20.26 -0.10 -15.52
CA CYS A 183 -19.66 1.16 -15.07
C CYS A 183 -20.45 2.36 -15.61
N ALA A 184 -20.51 3.44 -14.84
CA ALA A 184 -21.16 4.69 -15.19
C ALA A 184 -20.18 5.83 -15.49
N CYS A 185 -18.93 5.54 -15.90
CA CYS A 185 -17.98 6.57 -16.31
C CYS A 185 -18.39 7.23 -17.63
N PRO A 186 -17.85 8.39 -18.01
CA PRO A 186 -18.22 9.07 -19.26
C PRO A 186 -18.10 8.20 -20.51
N ALA A 187 -17.07 7.36 -20.61
CA ALA A 187 -16.92 6.44 -21.74
C ALA A 187 -18.07 5.41 -21.81
N CYS A 188 -18.58 4.96 -20.67
CA CYS A 188 -19.65 3.98 -20.58
C CYS A 188 -21.07 4.57 -20.67
N ALA A 189 -21.21 5.88 -20.91
CA ALA A 189 -22.52 6.52 -21.08
C ALA A 189 -23.19 6.21 -22.44
N LYS A 190 -22.49 5.48 -23.31
CA LYS A 190 -23.00 5.03 -24.63
C LYS A 190 -23.81 3.74 -24.52
N PRO A 191 -24.77 3.49 -25.44
CA PRO A 191 -25.34 2.18 -25.61
C PRO A 191 -24.28 1.11 -25.88
N ARG A 192 -24.52 -0.12 -25.39
CA ARG A 192 -23.55 -1.22 -25.52
C ARG A 192 -23.13 -1.49 -26.98
N GLU A 193 -24.06 -1.37 -27.90
CA GLU A 193 -23.87 -1.60 -29.33
C GLU A 193 -22.94 -0.58 -30.00
N GLU A 194 -22.82 0.61 -29.41
CA GLU A 194 -21.97 1.70 -29.89
C GLU A 194 -20.63 1.73 -29.16
N PHE A 195 -20.46 0.91 -28.13
CA PHE A 195 -19.26 0.88 -27.30
C PHE A 195 -18.20 -0.04 -27.91
N GLY A 196 -17.14 0.57 -28.42
CA GLY A 196 -16.04 -0.13 -29.08
C GLY A 196 -14.79 -0.28 -28.21
N ARG A 197 -13.69 -0.75 -28.81
CA ARG A 197 -12.41 -0.98 -28.12
C ARG A 197 -11.73 0.30 -27.67
N GLU A 198 -11.88 1.40 -28.39
CA GLU A 198 -11.35 2.70 -27.99
C GLU A 198 -12.09 3.22 -26.73
N ASP A 199 -13.42 3.09 -26.70
CA ASP A 199 -14.21 3.43 -25.52
C ASP A 199 -13.84 2.53 -24.31
N CYS A 200 -13.53 1.26 -24.59
CA CYS A 200 -13.04 0.33 -23.59
C CYS A 200 -11.67 0.75 -23.04
N ALA A 201 -10.77 1.23 -23.87
CA ALA A 201 -9.48 1.77 -23.44
C ALA A 201 -9.66 3.02 -22.57
N GLU A 202 -10.53 3.95 -22.98
CA GLU A 202 -10.87 5.14 -22.20
C GLU A 202 -11.51 4.75 -20.86
N HIS A 203 -12.47 3.80 -20.87
CA HIS A 203 -13.07 3.27 -19.65
C HIS A 203 -11.99 2.73 -18.69
N ASN A 204 -11.05 1.91 -19.16
CA ASN A 204 -10.02 1.31 -18.34
C ASN A 204 -9.13 2.36 -17.69
N VAL A 205 -8.79 3.43 -18.41
CA VAL A 205 -8.05 4.58 -17.85
C VAL A 205 -8.88 5.27 -16.77
N ASN A 206 -10.16 5.56 -17.04
CA ASN A 206 -11.06 6.17 -16.06
C ASN A 206 -11.23 5.31 -14.81
N ALA A 207 -11.34 3.98 -14.97
CA ALA A 207 -11.44 3.04 -13.86
C ALA A 207 -10.15 3.00 -13.01
N LEU A 208 -8.98 3.01 -13.66
CA LEU A 208 -7.69 3.07 -12.96
C LEU A 208 -7.52 4.38 -12.20
N GLU A 209 -7.86 5.52 -12.82
CA GLU A 209 -7.80 6.81 -12.13
C GLU A 209 -8.74 6.90 -10.94
N ALA A 210 -9.97 6.36 -11.07
CA ALA A 210 -10.92 6.32 -9.97
C ALA A 210 -10.38 5.48 -8.82
N GLU A 211 -9.75 4.34 -9.12
CA GLU A 211 -9.13 3.48 -8.12
C GLU A 211 -7.92 4.14 -7.45
N LEU A 212 -7.05 4.81 -8.19
CA LEU A 212 -5.94 5.57 -7.62
C LEU A 212 -6.41 6.68 -6.66
N ARG A 213 -7.52 7.36 -6.99
CA ARG A 213 -8.14 8.35 -6.09
C ARG A 213 -8.66 7.69 -4.80
N ARG A 214 -9.24 6.48 -4.91
CA ARG A 214 -9.70 5.67 -3.77
C ARG A 214 -8.51 5.24 -2.91
N VAL A 215 -7.45 4.70 -3.51
CA VAL A 215 -6.21 4.28 -2.83
C VAL A 215 -5.62 5.46 -2.05
N ARG A 216 -5.43 6.62 -2.68
CA ARG A 216 -4.94 7.83 -1.99
C ARG A 216 -5.83 8.23 -0.81
N ARG A 217 -7.15 8.13 -0.94
CA ARG A 217 -8.07 8.40 0.16
C ARG A 217 -7.86 7.39 1.29
N ARG A 218 -7.76 6.09 0.97
CA ARG A 218 -7.52 5.03 1.96
C ARG A 218 -6.18 5.18 2.69
N ILE A 219 -5.14 5.65 1.99
CA ILE A 219 -3.84 5.97 2.61
C ILE A 219 -4.01 7.12 3.61
N ARG A 220 -4.62 8.25 3.22
CA ARG A 220 -4.84 9.39 4.11
C ARG A 220 -5.68 9.05 5.34
N ASP A 221 -6.68 8.21 5.17
CA ASP A 221 -7.54 7.75 6.26
C ASP A 221 -6.87 6.66 7.12
N GLY A 222 -5.66 6.19 6.76
CA GLY A 222 -4.98 5.09 7.45
C GLY A 222 -5.67 3.72 7.27
N ARG A 223 -6.49 3.56 6.23
CA ARG A 223 -7.35 2.39 6.02
C ARG A 223 -7.04 1.61 4.73
N LEU A 224 -5.84 1.76 4.18
CA LEU A 224 -5.46 1.02 2.99
C LEU A 224 -5.43 -0.49 3.25
N ARG A 225 -4.90 -0.92 4.40
CA ARG A 225 -4.84 -2.35 4.75
C ARG A 225 -6.23 -2.97 4.85
N ASP A 226 -7.21 -2.28 5.49
CA ASP A 226 -8.60 -2.77 5.58
C ASP A 226 -9.19 -2.98 4.19
N TYR A 227 -8.89 -2.06 3.26
CA TYR A 227 -9.36 -2.13 1.89
C TYR A 227 -8.78 -3.31 1.12
N ILE A 228 -7.46 -3.52 1.19
CA ILE A 228 -6.81 -4.58 0.41
C ILE A 228 -7.09 -5.99 0.94
N GLU A 229 -7.42 -6.17 2.21
CA GLU A 229 -7.85 -7.47 2.74
C GLU A 229 -9.08 -8.02 2.04
N GLY A 230 -9.99 -7.15 1.59
CA GLY A 230 -11.13 -7.53 0.74
C GLY A 230 -10.78 -7.56 -0.74
N GLN A 231 -10.12 -6.51 -1.23
CA GLN A 231 -9.87 -6.31 -2.66
C GLN A 231 -8.88 -7.34 -3.24
N ALA A 232 -7.80 -7.69 -2.52
CA ALA A 232 -6.82 -8.67 -3.00
C ALA A 232 -7.41 -10.07 -3.22
N ARG A 233 -8.53 -10.41 -2.56
CA ARG A 233 -9.17 -11.73 -2.70
C ARG A 233 -9.86 -11.94 -4.05
N GLN A 234 -10.03 -10.90 -4.83
CA GLN A 234 -10.56 -10.98 -6.20
C GLN A 234 -9.57 -11.63 -7.18
N ASP A 235 -8.29 -11.80 -6.77
CA ASP A 235 -7.28 -12.42 -7.60
C ASP A 235 -6.30 -13.26 -6.76
N GLN A 236 -5.96 -14.45 -7.26
CA GLN A 236 -5.06 -15.38 -6.56
C GLN A 236 -3.67 -14.80 -6.32
N TRP A 237 -3.09 -14.15 -7.33
CA TRP A 237 -1.73 -13.62 -7.22
C TRP A 237 -1.68 -12.38 -6.32
N LEU A 238 -2.75 -11.57 -6.26
CA LEU A 238 -2.85 -10.43 -5.34
C LEU A 238 -3.01 -10.89 -3.90
N THR A 239 -3.81 -11.94 -3.66
CA THR A 239 -3.90 -12.61 -2.35
C THR A 239 -2.53 -13.17 -1.94
N ALA A 240 -1.82 -13.82 -2.88
CA ALA A 240 -0.49 -14.33 -2.62
C ALA A 240 0.50 -13.20 -2.31
N LEU A 241 0.52 -12.12 -3.12
CA LEU A 241 1.37 -10.95 -2.89
C LEU A 241 1.12 -10.33 -1.51
N MET A 242 -0.13 -10.12 -1.12
CA MET A 242 -0.47 -9.58 0.20
C MET A 242 0.05 -10.47 1.33
N ARG A 243 -0.10 -11.80 1.22
CA ARG A 243 0.37 -12.75 2.22
C ARG A 243 1.90 -12.91 2.26
N GLU A 244 2.56 -12.79 1.12
CA GLU A 244 4.02 -12.72 1.06
C GLU A 244 4.57 -11.47 1.73
N LEU A 245 3.91 -10.32 1.54
CA LEU A 245 4.24 -9.08 2.25
C LEU A 245 4.03 -9.21 3.77
N ASP A 246 2.98 -9.90 4.21
CA ASP A 246 2.70 -10.14 5.64
C ASP A 246 3.81 -10.94 6.35
N GLN A 247 4.65 -11.65 5.61
CA GLN A 247 5.83 -12.33 6.14
C GLN A 247 7.04 -11.39 6.26
N GLN A 248 6.97 -10.18 5.71
CA GLN A 248 8.04 -9.18 5.74
C GLN A 248 7.81 -8.17 6.86
N TYR A 249 7.75 -8.65 8.11
CA TYR A 249 7.38 -7.81 9.26
C TYR A 249 8.24 -6.56 9.38
N SER A 250 9.58 -6.68 9.32
CA SER A 250 10.50 -5.54 9.47
C SER A 250 10.31 -4.48 8.40
N TYR A 251 10.06 -4.91 7.15
CA TYR A 251 9.79 -4.03 6.03
C TYR A 251 8.49 -3.24 6.21
N LEU A 252 7.42 -3.94 6.56
CA LEU A 252 6.12 -3.32 6.80
C LEU A 252 6.11 -2.48 8.08
N GLU A 253 6.85 -2.92 9.11
CA GLU A 253 6.93 -2.25 10.39
C GLU A 253 7.57 -0.86 10.28
N ALA A 254 8.65 -0.74 9.51
CA ALA A 254 9.30 0.54 9.23
C ALA A 254 8.38 1.55 8.51
N ARG A 255 7.40 1.05 7.73
CA ARG A 255 6.46 1.84 6.92
C ARG A 255 5.07 1.98 7.53
N THR A 256 4.85 1.39 8.70
CA THR A 256 3.55 1.45 9.39
C THR A 256 3.63 2.38 10.60
N PRO A 257 2.84 3.46 10.65
CA PRO A 257 2.81 4.37 11.79
C PRO A 257 2.54 3.64 13.10
N VAL A 258 3.15 4.12 14.20
CA VAL A 258 2.94 3.56 15.54
C VAL A 258 1.50 3.79 16.03
N TYR A 259 0.89 4.89 15.61
CA TYR A 259 -0.47 5.28 15.94
C TYR A 259 -1.21 5.78 14.71
N ARG A 260 -2.50 5.45 14.64
CA ARG A 260 -3.43 6.00 13.65
C ARG A 260 -4.71 6.44 14.36
N GLY A 261 -5.32 7.51 13.87
CA GLY A 261 -6.62 7.97 14.37
C GLY A 261 -7.83 7.19 13.81
N ALA A 262 -7.60 6.23 12.91
CA ALA A 262 -8.65 5.41 12.31
C ALA A 262 -8.79 4.08 13.05
N ASP A 263 -10.03 3.60 13.15
CA ASP A 263 -10.30 2.25 13.64
C ASP A 263 -9.77 1.21 12.64
N LEU A 264 -9.26 0.11 13.18
CA LEU A 264 -8.81 -1.05 12.45
C LEU A 264 -10.00 -2.01 12.32
N ASP A 265 -10.43 -2.31 11.10
CA ASP A 265 -11.48 -3.29 10.84
C ASP A 265 -10.89 -4.71 10.78
N ALA A 266 -11.20 -5.53 11.78
CA ALA A 266 -10.75 -6.91 11.83
C ALA A 266 -11.83 -7.84 11.26
N THR A 267 -11.70 -8.17 9.98
CA THR A 267 -12.73 -8.91 9.24
C THR A 267 -12.28 -10.27 8.73
N THR A 268 -10.98 -10.54 8.72
CA THR A 268 -10.41 -11.79 8.19
C THR A 268 -9.25 -12.27 9.06
N GLU A 269 -8.85 -13.54 8.90
CA GLU A 269 -7.66 -14.09 9.57
C GLU A 269 -6.36 -13.37 9.16
N ASP A 270 -6.30 -12.80 7.95
CA ASP A 270 -5.14 -12.03 7.50
C ASP A 270 -4.91 -10.77 8.36
N THR A 271 -5.95 -10.31 9.07
CA THR A 271 -5.84 -9.21 10.05
C THR A 271 -4.84 -9.53 11.17
N LEU A 272 -4.72 -10.80 11.58
CA LEU A 272 -3.78 -11.23 12.63
C LEU A 272 -2.31 -10.97 12.25
N ARG A 273 -2.01 -10.85 10.96
CA ARG A 273 -0.66 -10.59 10.44
C ARG A 273 -0.33 -9.10 10.32
N ARG A 274 -1.27 -8.23 10.61
CA ARG A 274 -1.04 -6.77 10.56
C ARG A 274 0.02 -6.35 11.56
N VAL A 275 0.84 -5.40 11.14
CA VAL A 275 1.91 -4.85 11.99
C VAL A 275 1.37 -4.32 13.32
N GLU A 276 0.24 -3.63 13.29
CA GLU A 276 -0.39 -3.05 14.48
C GLU A 276 -0.76 -4.14 15.52
N ILE A 277 -1.26 -5.26 15.04
CA ILE A 277 -1.61 -6.42 15.89
C ILE A 277 -0.35 -7.08 16.44
N GLN A 278 0.64 -7.33 15.57
CA GLN A 278 1.90 -7.96 15.96
C GLN A 278 2.68 -7.10 16.96
N ARG A 279 2.75 -5.78 16.76
CA ARG A 279 3.36 -4.85 17.73
C ARG A 279 2.67 -4.90 19.10
N PHE A 280 1.35 -4.98 19.11
CA PHE A 280 0.59 -5.06 20.36
C PHE A 280 0.84 -6.40 21.06
N ALA A 281 0.79 -7.51 20.31
CA ALA A 281 1.07 -8.85 20.84
C ALA A 281 2.51 -8.92 21.42
N GLU A 282 3.51 -8.39 20.70
CA GLU A 282 4.87 -8.31 21.21
C GLU A 282 4.95 -7.48 22.50
N ARG A 283 4.27 -6.33 22.56
CA ARG A 283 4.22 -5.51 23.77
C ARG A 283 3.68 -6.27 24.97
N VAL A 284 2.57 -7.01 24.77
CA VAL A 284 1.94 -7.78 25.86
C VAL A 284 2.82 -8.96 26.30
N THR A 285 3.47 -9.64 25.35
CA THR A 285 4.21 -10.89 25.65
C THR A 285 5.66 -10.67 26.08
N THR A 286 6.27 -9.54 25.76
CA THR A 286 7.71 -9.32 26.00
C THR A 286 8.03 -8.13 26.88
N ARG A 287 7.21 -7.08 26.86
CA ARG A 287 7.51 -5.80 27.54
C ARG A 287 6.53 -5.42 28.65
N TYR A 288 5.36 -6.03 28.66
CA TYR A 288 4.38 -5.78 29.71
C TYR A 288 4.76 -6.56 30.98
N GLU A 289 4.78 -5.86 32.11
CA GLU A 289 4.95 -6.42 33.44
C GLU A 289 3.71 -6.07 34.26
N SER A 290 3.06 -7.11 34.85
CA SER A 290 1.93 -6.90 35.73
C SER A 290 2.37 -6.14 36.98
N ARG A 291 1.57 -5.15 37.39
CA ARG A 291 1.76 -4.43 38.66
C ARG A 291 1.01 -5.11 39.84
N PHE A 292 0.29 -6.19 39.54
CA PHE A 292 -0.64 -6.82 40.46
C PHE A 292 -0.26 -8.29 40.72
N ASP A 293 1.01 -8.54 41.01
CA ASP A 293 1.53 -9.91 41.18
C ASP A 293 0.86 -10.69 42.31
N ASP A 294 0.32 -10.00 43.36
CA ASP A 294 -0.39 -10.60 44.49
C ASP A 294 -1.90 -10.73 44.24
N HIS A 295 -2.41 -10.38 43.08
CA HIS A 295 -3.83 -10.43 42.76
C HIS A 295 -4.12 -11.51 41.74
N PRO A 296 -5.28 -12.20 41.85
CA PRO A 296 -5.69 -13.19 40.86
C PRO A 296 -5.91 -12.52 39.49
N LEU A 297 -5.46 -13.20 38.44
CA LEU A 297 -5.76 -12.83 37.07
C LEU A 297 -7.23 -13.16 36.74
N VAL A 298 -7.99 -12.19 36.27
CA VAL A 298 -9.39 -12.34 35.89
C VAL A 298 -9.56 -12.10 34.40
N LEU A 299 -9.80 -13.17 33.65
CA LEU A 299 -10.08 -13.11 32.23
C LEU A 299 -11.54 -12.78 32.00
N VAL A 300 -11.82 -11.73 31.23
CA VAL A 300 -13.17 -11.28 30.88
C VAL A 300 -13.33 -11.14 29.37
N PRO A 301 -14.54 -11.33 28.83
CA PRO A 301 -14.78 -11.06 27.42
C PRO A 301 -14.65 -9.56 27.12
N CYS A 302 -14.27 -9.22 25.88
CA CYS A 302 -14.21 -7.86 25.37
C CYS A 302 -15.59 -7.18 25.34
N SER A 303 -15.60 -5.89 25.04
CA SER A 303 -16.82 -5.10 24.84
C SER A 303 -16.73 -4.32 23.52
N ALA A 304 -17.87 -4.02 22.92
CA ALA A 304 -17.95 -3.13 21.77
C ALA A 304 -17.53 -1.69 22.13
N ALA A 305 -17.88 -1.24 23.35
CA ALA A 305 -17.42 0.07 23.84
C ALA A 305 -15.95 0.02 24.26
N LYS A 306 -15.19 1.03 23.87
CA LYS A 306 -13.76 1.17 24.15
C LYS A 306 -13.47 2.61 24.64
N PRO A 307 -12.55 2.80 25.57
CA PRO A 307 -11.82 1.74 26.31
C PRO A 307 -12.77 0.87 27.12
N TYR A 308 -12.38 -0.39 27.40
CA TYR A 308 -13.25 -1.37 28.04
C TYR A 308 -13.79 -0.95 29.41
N SER A 309 -12.98 -0.28 30.22
CA SER A 309 -13.35 0.24 31.55
C SER A 309 -14.56 1.17 31.50
N GLU A 310 -14.84 1.83 30.38
CA GLU A 310 -16.00 2.69 30.18
C GLU A 310 -17.28 1.91 29.83
N SER A 311 -17.16 0.63 29.46
CA SER A 311 -18.31 -0.22 29.14
C SER A 311 -19.12 -0.61 30.38
N GLN A 312 -20.42 -0.80 30.19
CA GLN A 312 -21.29 -1.26 31.28
C GLN A 312 -20.90 -2.64 31.81
N SER A 313 -20.54 -3.57 30.91
CA SER A 313 -20.13 -4.93 31.30
C SER A 313 -18.86 -4.95 32.15
N HIS A 314 -17.84 -4.16 31.75
CA HIS A 314 -16.59 -4.10 32.50
C HIS A 314 -16.76 -3.44 33.86
N ARG A 315 -17.62 -2.43 33.97
CA ARG A 315 -17.98 -1.87 35.29
C ARG A 315 -18.62 -2.90 36.18
N GLN A 316 -19.51 -3.75 35.65
CA GLN A 316 -20.09 -4.85 36.43
C GLN A 316 -19.04 -5.89 36.83
N TYR A 317 -18.06 -6.21 35.98
CA TYR A 317 -16.96 -7.10 36.38
C TYR A 317 -16.10 -6.48 37.50
N MET A 318 -15.75 -5.21 37.37
CA MET A 318 -14.99 -4.46 38.39
C MET A 318 -15.73 -4.44 39.74
N ASP A 319 -17.03 -4.18 39.75
CA ASP A 319 -17.87 -4.20 40.92
C ASP A 319 -17.95 -5.58 41.55
N ALA A 320 -18.05 -6.64 40.72
CA ALA A 320 -18.13 -8.01 41.21
C ALA A 320 -16.84 -8.47 41.88
N ILE A 321 -15.68 -8.13 41.33
CA ILE A 321 -14.38 -8.50 41.91
C ILE A 321 -13.91 -7.52 42.99
N GLN A 322 -14.61 -6.40 43.19
CA GLN A 322 -14.29 -5.37 44.19
C GLN A 322 -12.82 -4.90 44.10
N PHE A 323 -12.29 -4.75 42.89
CA PHE A 323 -10.90 -4.37 42.59
C PHE A 323 -9.85 -5.33 43.24
N ARG A 324 -10.18 -6.59 43.50
CA ARG A 324 -9.29 -7.58 44.07
C ARG A 324 -8.64 -8.51 43.05
N GLY A 325 -8.80 -8.22 41.76
CA GLY A 325 -8.24 -8.99 40.66
C GLY A 325 -7.68 -8.12 39.61
N HIS A 326 -6.70 -8.63 38.88
CA HIS A 326 -6.15 -8.00 37.70
C HIS A 326 -7.00 -8.42 36.49
N ILE A 327 -7.69 -7.47 35.87
CA ILE A 327 -8.54 -7.72 34.70
C ILE A 327 -7.69 -7.74 33.42
N VAL A 328 -7.92 -8.80 32.63
CA VAL A 328 -7.40 -8.92 31.26
C VAL A 328 -8.57 -9.28 30.33
N SER A 329 -8.82 -8.42 29.35
CA SER A 329 -9.89 -8.63 28.37
C SER A 329 -9.41 -9.57 27.28
N MET A 330 -10.20 -10.59 26.97
CA MET A 330 -9.97 -11.50 25.83
C MET A 330 -10.74 -11.00 24.62
N THR A 331 -10.06 -10.84 23.51
CA THR A 331 -10.66 -10.32 22.29
C THR A 331 -9.96 -10.83 21.05
N SER A 332 -10.71 -11.18 20.03
CA SER A 332 -10.20 -11.32 18.68
C SER A 332 -10.18 -9.94 18.02
N PRO A 333 -9.19 -9.55 17.24
CA PRO A 333 -7.98 -10.28 16.83
C PRO A 333 -6.74 -9.96 17.69
N ILE A 334 -6.87 -9.18 18.75
CA ILE A 334 -5.74 -8.66 19.53
C ILE A 334 -5.22 -9.69 20.55
N GLY A 335 -6.03 -10.70 20.84
CA GLY A 335 -5.73 -11.73 21.83
C GLY A 335 -6.13 -11.30 23.25
N VAL A 336 -5.18 -10.86 24.06
CA VAL A 336 -5.42 -10.42 25.44
C VAL A 336 -5.00 -8.96 25.63
N VAL A 337 -5.84 -8.21 26.34
CA VAL A 337 -5.63 -6.79 26.63
C VAL A 337 -5.65 -6.58 28.15
N PRO A 338 -4.47 -6.44 28.79
CA PRO A 338 -4.39 -5.98 30.17
C PRO A 338 -5.07 -4.61 30.33
N GLN A 339 -5.73 -4.39 31.45
CA GLN A 339 -6.46 -3.15 31.70
C GLN A 339 -5.59 -1.90 31.53
N GLU A 340 -4.32 -1.96 31.90
CA GLU A 340 -3.36 -0.87 31.77
C GLU A 340 -3.00 -0.52 30.31
N LEU A 341 -3.25 -1.45 29.40
CA LEU A 341 -2.97 -1.28 27.97
C LEU A 341 -4.23 -1.03 27.13
N GLU A 342 -5.42 -0.95 27.76
CA GLU A 342 -6.68 -0.80 27.02
C GLU A 342 -6.78 0.50 26.20
N THR A 343 -6.02 1.55 26.59
CA THR A 343 -5.92 2.83 25.84
C THR A 343 -4.72 2.87 24.92
N THR A 344 -3.96 1.78 24.79
CA THR A 344 -2.81 1.69 23.88
C THR A 344 -3.30 1.25 22.49
N TYR A 345 -2.85 1.95 21.44
CA TYR A 345 -3.19 1.56 20.06
C TYR A 345 -2.66 0.13 19.75
N PRO A 346 -3.44 -0.74 19.10
CA PRO A 346 -4.79 -0.53 18.56
C PRO A 346 -5.94 -0.90 19.52
N ALA A 347 -5.70 -1.23 20.79
CA ALA A 347 -6.70 -1.78 21.70
C ALA A 347 -7.96 -0.91 21.87
N GLN A 348 -7.85 0.41 21.69
CA GLN A 348 -8.99 1.33 21.73
C GLN A 348 -9.53 1.71 20.35
N HIS A 349 -8.86 1.29 19.24
CA HIS A 349 -9.15 1.71 17.88
C HIS A 349 -9.28 0.49 16.95
N TYR A 350 -10.09 -0.49 17.32
CA TYR A 350 -10.42 -1.60 16.44
C TYR A 350 -11.89 -1.95 16.52
N ASP A 351 -12.43 -2.46 15.42
CA ASP A 351 -13.71 -3.12 15.36
C ASP A 351 -13.54 -4.54 14.84
N ALA A 352 -14.29 -5.48 15.41
CA ALA A 352 -14.19 -6.88 15.05
C ALA A 352 -15.59 -7.50 15.00
N VAL A 353 -15.85 -8.25 13.93
CA VAL A 353 -17.06 -9.04 13.81
C VAL A 353 -16.85 -10.38 14.51
N VAL A 354 -17.53 -10.59 15.62
CA VAL A 354 -17.56 -11.89 16.30
C VAL A 354 -18.47 -12.83 15.50
N THR A 355 -17.88 -13.69 14.69
CA THR A 355 -18.61 -14.63 13.82
C THR A 355 -19.03 -15.91 14.53
N GLY A 356 -18.54 -16.14 15.74
CA GLY A 356 -18.71 -17.39 16.48
C GLY A 356 -17.92 -18.57 15.91
N ARG A 357 -17.05 -18.31 14.94
CA ARG A 357 -16.11 -19.29 14.39
C ARG A 357 -14.69 -18.75 14.55
N TRP A 358 -13.93 -19.43 15.37
CA TRP A 358 -12.54 -19.11 15.65
C TRP A 358 -11.65 -20.07 14.86
N SER A 359 -10.59 -19.56 14.26
CA SER A 359 -9.55 -20.41 13.70
C SER A 359 -8.64 -20.96 14.79
N ALA A 360 -7.80 -21.94 14.47
CA ALA A 360 -6.81 -22.45 15.41
C ALA A 360 -5.74 -21.40 15.79
N ASP A 361 -5.59 -20.37 14.97
CA ASP A 361 -4.63 -19.29 15.18
C ASP A 361 -5.19 -18.17 16.08
N GLU A 362 -6.50 -17.99 16.13
CA GLU A 362 -7.21 -17.09 17.06
C GLU A 362 -7.30 -17.71 18.48
#